data_5a6f75d9f3afc4d51c82d118d14ae369
#
_entry.id   5a6f75d9f3afc4d51c82d118d14ae369
#
_cell.length_a   1.000
_cell.length_b   1.000
_cell.length_c   1.000
_cell.angle_alpha   90.00
_cell.angle_beta   90.00
_cell.angle_gamma   90.00
#
_symmetry.space_group_name_H-M   'P 1'
#
loop_
_entity.id
_entity.type
_entity.pdbx_description
1 polymer ?
#
loop_
_entity_poly.entity_id
_entity_poly.type
_entity_poly.pdbx_seq_one_letter_code
_entity_poly.pdbx_strand_id
1 'polypeptide(L)'
;GPVNLVHTRTIVNPRYGAKLTGKAGNTSIGVMYANDEAAGNLDDPTDRTFGKAAQTFVGRVRYDLYSESSVGAIYTDRQFLDSYNRVGGVDANFRMGNTHSFGIRAAGSEDRDLDGGETAGHLINANFRKAGRNLSYNLAWYDLSPDFNTEVGFLARTDQRWGFSNVSYLWWPESWLISWGPQFTYTRGYNFDGVLEDETASTGIQFQFAKNIRTNFNANAIMERFGGVNFQKTRFNSFTTVSTDRRYAFGFGYSQGDQIFFDEENPYLGFDRGTTLFINARVFPRLNSNIN
;
A
#
# COMPACT_ATOMS: atom_id res chain seq x y z
N GLY A 1 0.11 2.66 0.33
CA GLY A 1 0.02 1.80 1.52
C GLY A 1 -1.33 1.09 1.57
N PRO A 2 -1.52 0.06 2.40
CA PRO A 2 -2.77 -0.70 2.48
C PRO A 2 -3.95 0.12 3.03
N VAL A 3 -3.67 1.26 3.63
CA VAL A 3 -4.68 2.16 4.22
C VAL A 3 -4.55 3.56 3.65
N ASN A 4 -5.64 4.07 3.11
CA ASN A 4 -5.79 5.46 2.71
C ASN A 4 -6.92 6.09 3.52
N LEU A 5 -6.62 7.04 4.41
CA LEU A 5 -7.61 7.68 5.28
C LEU A 5 -8.58 8.60 4.53
N VAL A 6 -8.22 9.07 3.34
CA VAL A 6 -9.09 9.90 2.49
C VAL A 6 -9.00 9.42 1.05
N HIS A 7 -10.13 9.03 0.50
CA HIS A 7 -10.29 8.63 -0.88
C HIS A 7 -11.53 9.33 -1.46
N THR A 8 -11.34 10.41 -2.16
CA THR A 8 -12.45 11.28 -2.61
C THR A 8 -13.46 10.59 -3.56
N ARG A 9 -13.13 9.41 -4.09
CA ARG A 9 -14.09 8.61 -4.87
C ARG A 9 -15.20 7.96 -4.04
N THR A 10 -15.10 7.99 -2.69
CA THR A 10 -16.21 7.59 -1.80
C THR A 10 -17.37 8.59 -1.84
N ILE A 11 -17.13 9.82 -2.29
CA ILE A 11 -18.14 10.83 -2.56
C ILE A 11 -18.57 10.66 -4.02
N VAL A 12 -19.72 10.05 -4.25
CA VAL A 12 -20.14 9.57 -5.59
C VAL A 12 -21.09 10.52 -6.29
N ASN A 13 -22.09 11.06 -5.57
CA ASN A 13 -23.12 11.96 -6.12
C ASN A 13 -23.29 13.21 -5.24
N PRO A 14 -22.30 14.12 -5.24
CA PRO A 14 -22.36 15.30 -4.39
C PRO A 14 -23.40 16.30 -4.92
N ARG A 15 -24.40 16.60 -4.11
CA ARG A 15 -25.36 17.68 -4.36
C ARG A 15 -24.69 19.05 -4.30
N TYR A 16 -23.81 19.24 -3.33
CA TYR A 16 -22.92 20.39 -3.21
C TYR A 16 -21.68 20.01 -2.38
N GLY A 17 -20.64 20.77 -2.56
CA GLY A 17 -19.39 20.62 -1.81
C GLY A 17 -18.50 21.84 -1.93
N ALA A 18 -17.60 21.96 -0.99
CA ALA A 18 -16.59 23.01 -0.97
C ALA A 18 -15.23 22.43 -0.57
N LYS A 19 -14.17 22.96 -1.19
CA LYS A 19 -12.80 22.59 -0.85
C LYS A 19 -11.95 23.85 -0.78
N LEU A 20 -11.21 23.97 0.33
CA LEU A 20 -10.19 25.00 0.53
C LEU A 20 -8.84 24.33 0.78
N THR A 21 -7.83 24.74 0.03
CA THR A 21 -6.46 24.30 0.27
C THR A 21 -5.53 25.50 0.16
N GLY A 22 -4.54 25.55 1.03
CA GLY A 22 -3.58 26.64 1.03
C GLY A 22 -2.32 26.33 1.82
N LYS A 23 -1.31 27.14 1.62
CA LYS A 23 -0.06 27.13 2.37
C LYS A 23 0.27 28.55 2.84
N ALA A 24 0.50 28.73 4.15
CA ALA A 24 0.94 29.97 4.75
C ALA A 24 2.22 29.67 5.56
N GLY A 25 3.35 30.21 5.10
CA GLY A 25 4.65 29.89 5.67
C GLY A 25 4.94 28.37 5.63
N ASN A 26 5.18 27.80 6.79
CA ASN A 26 5.46 26.35 6.94
C ASN A 26 4.17 25.52 7.13
N THR A 27 3.00 26.15 7.21
CA THR A 27 1.73 25.45 7.47
C THR A 27 0.95 25.25 6.19
N SER A 28 0.59 24.00 5.88
CA SER A 28 -0.36 23.62 4.83
C SER A 28 -1.67 23.19 5.46
N ILE A 29 -2.79 23.68 4.92
CA ILE A 29 -4.14 23.39 5.39
C ILE A 29 -4.97 22.89 4.21
N GLY A 30 -5.77 21.88 4.44
CA GLY A 30 -6.80 21.40 3.52
C GLY A 30 -8.09 21.14 4.28
N VAL A 31 -9.19 21.68 3.78
CA VAL A 31 -10.54 21.44 4.31
C VAL A 31 -11.45 21.11 3.15
N MET A 32 -12.29 20.10 3.32
CA MET A 32 -13.29 19.68 2.35
C MET A 32 -14.59 19.36 3.09
N TYR A 33 -15.69 19.79 2.51
CA TYR A 33 -17.04 19.39 2.90
C TYR A 33 -17.82 18.98 1.66
N ALA A 34 -18.65 17.93 1.78
CA ALA A 34 -19.55 17.49 0.74
C ALA A 34 -20.86 16.96 1.35
N ASN A 35 -21.96 17.21 0.64
CA ASN A 35 -23.24 16.58 0.89
C ASN A 35 -23.51 15.62 -0.28
N ASP A 36 -23.50 14.31 -0.01
CA ASP A 36 -23.54 13.25 -1.01
C ASP A 36 -24.88 12.50 -0.96
N GLU A 37 -25.62 12.55 -2.04
CA GLU A 37 -26.93 11.88 -2.18
C GLU A 37 -26.82 10.39 -2.46
N ALA A 38 -25.62 9.88 -2.80
CA ALA A 38 -25.45 8.48 -3.17
C ALA A 38 -25.84 7.50 -2.06
N ALA A 39 -25.69 7.89 -0.79
CA ALA A 39 -26.06 7.05 0.36
C ALA A 39 -27.57 6.74 0.45
N GLY A 40 -28.40 7.61 -0.04
CA GLY A 40 -29.87 7.45 -0.06
C GLY A 40 -30.45 7.14 -1.44
N ASN A 41 -29.62 6.86 -2.43
CA ASN A 41 -30.07 6.52 -3.78
C ASN A 41 -30.46 5.03 -3.84
N LEU A 42 -31.66 4.72 -3.30
CA LEU A 42 -32.25 3.39 -3.23
C LEU A 42 -33.46 3.30 -4.15
N ASP A 43 -33.82 2.08 -4.54
CA ASP A 43 -35.00 1.80 -5.37
C ASP A 43 -36.30 1.74 -4.55
N ASP A 44 -36.21 1.48 -3.24
CA ASP A 44 -37.36 1.35 -2.34
C ASP A 44 -37.68 2.69 -1.63
N PRO A 45 -38.77 3.37 -1.99
CA PRO A 45 -39.20 4.61 -1.35
C PRO A 45 -39.62 4.45 0.11
N THR A 46 -39.88 3.22 0.58
CA THR A 46 -40.33 2.95 1.96
C THR A 46 -39.13 2.79 2.92
N ASP A 47 -37.92 2.65 2.41
CA ASP A 47 -36.72 2.59 3.22
C ASP A 47 -36.47 3.95 3.92
N ARG A 48 -36.14 3.91 5.22
CA ARG A 48 -35.88 5.13 6.03
C ARG A 48 -34.74 5.99 5.50
N THR A 49 -33.84 5.40 4.73
CA THR A 49 -32.66 6.05 4.14
C THR A 49 -32.92 6.65 2.77
N PHE A 50 -34.07 6.32 2.13
CA PHE A 50 -34.43 6.79 0.80
C PHE A 50 -34.41 8.30 0.68
N GLY A 51 -33.70 8.80 -0.32
CA GLY A 51 -33.59 10.25 -0.63
C GLY A 51 -32.79 11.04 0.41
N LYS A 52 -32.12 10.41 1.37
CA LYS A 52 -31.26 11.06 2.34
C LYS A 52 -29.86 11.26 1.80
N ALA A 53 -29.15 12.25 2.29
CA ALA A 53 -27.78 12.55 1.89
C ALA A 53 -26.81 12.40 3.06
N ALA A 54 -25.64 11.86 2.78
CA ALA A 54 -24.54 11.80 3.74
C ALA A 54 -23.76 13.14 3.74
N GLN A 55 -23.34 13.56 4.91
CA GLN A 55 -22.46 14.72 5.07
C GLN A 55 -21.04 14.23 5.34
N THR A 56 -20.09 14.75 4.58
CA THR A 56 -18.69 14.38 4.70
C THR A 56 -17.83 15.61 4.96
N PHE A 57 -17.04 15.56 6.02
CA PHE A 57 -16.04 16.57 6.35
C PHE A 57 -14.65 15.95 6.38
N VAL A 58 -13.65 16.66 5.83
CA VAL A 58 -12.23 16.31 5.91
C VAL A 58 -11.44 17.55 6.28
N GLY A 59 -10.66 17.49 7.34
CA GLY A 59 -9.70 18.49 7.76
C GLY A 59 -8.28 17.94 7.81
N ARG A 60 -7.31 18.63 7.24
CA ARG A 60 -5.89 18.27 7.27
C ARG A 60 -5.05 19.49 7.57
N VAL A 61 -4.13 19.37 8.51
CA VAL A 61 -3.06 20.34 8.75
C VAL A 61 -1.72 19.63 8.69
N ARG A 62 -0.73 20.28 8.10
CA ARG A 62 0.66 19.83 8.07
C ARG A 62 1.57 21.01 8.32
N TYR A 63 2.56 20.81 9.17
CA TYR A 63 3.60 21.79 9.47
C TYR A 63 4.96 21.25 9.00
N ASP A 64 5.61 21.99 8.12
CA ASP A 64 6.95 21.68 7.64
C ASP A 64 7.98 22.18 8.68
N LEU A 65 8.80 21.25 9.21
CA LEU A 65 9.78 21.52 10.25
C LEU A 65 11.10 22.00 9.65
N TYR A 66 11.88 21.07 9.10
CA TYR A 66 13.17 21.30 8.48
C TYR A 66 13.46 20.18 7.48
N SER A 67 14.35 20.46 6.47
CA SER A 67 14.91 19.43 5.58
C SER A 67 13.95 18.31 5.17
N GLU A 68 12.78 18.65 4.60
CA GLU A 68 11.74 17.69 4.20
C GLU A 68 11.09 16.94 5.36
N SER A 69 11.27 17.43 6.60
CA SER A 69 10.62 16.88 7.79
C SER A 69 9.30 17.60 8.05
N SER A 70 8.31 16.88 8.55
CA SER A 70 6.98 17.44 8.80
C SER A 70 6.22 16.66 9.85
N VAL A 71 5.28 17.34 10.50
CA VAL A 71 4.25 16.75 11.34
C VAL A 71 2.87 17.16 10.81
N GLY A 72 1.87 16.35 11.07
CA GLY A 72 0.53 16.64 10.59
C GLY A 72 -0.56 15.98 11.41
N ALA A 73 -1.77 16.49 11.23
CA ALA A 73 -2.99 15.92 11.80
C ALA A 73 -4.09 15.88 10.75
N ILE A 74 -4.94 14.88 10.82
CA ILE A 74 -6.09 14.69 9.95
C ILE A 74 -7.32 14.36 10.79
N TYR A 75 -8.46 14.85 10.36
CA TYR A 75 -9.75 14.47 10.89
C TYR A 75 -10.73 14.28 9.73
N THR A 76 -11.52 13.21 9.78
CA THR A 76 -12.63 12.96 8.87
C THR A 76 -13.88 12.64 9.66
N ASP A 77 -15.03 13.07 9.18
CA ASP A 77 -16.34 12.80 9.75
C ASP A 77 -17.31 12.58 8.59
N ARG A 78 -17.94 11.42 8.56
CA ARG A 78 -19.03 11.12 7.65
C ARG A 78 -20.26 10.78 8.47
N GLN A 79 -21.34 11.54 8.26
CA GLN A 79 -22.61 11.38 8.97
C GLN A 79 -23.72 11.03 7.97
N PHE A 80 -24.50 10.03 8.31
CA PHE A 80 -25.67 9.62 7.53
C PHE A 80 -26.81 9.25 8.45
N LEU A 81 -27.83 10.12 8.57
CA LEU A 81 -28.90 9.99 9.59
C LEU A 81 -28.29 9.93 11.02
N ASP A 82 -28.55 8.83 11.74
CA ASP A 82 -28.07 8.59 13.09
C ASP A 82 -26.71 7.86 13.13
N SER A 83 -26.20 7.45 11.95
CA SER A 83 -24.87 6.83 11.84
C SER A 83 -23.76 7.86 11.62
N TYR A 84 -22.56 7.49 12.06
CA TYR A 84 -21.37 8.27 11.80
C TYR A 84 -20.13 7.38 11.69
N ASN A 85 -19.16 7.83 10.92
CA ASN A 85 -17.78 7.33 10.93
C ASN A 85 -16.83 8.51 11.11
N ARG A 86 -16.05 8.50 12.17
CA ARG A 86 -15.09 9.54 12.54
C ARG A 86 -13.70 8.97 12.63
N VAL A 87 -12.73 9.59 11.96
CA VAL A 87 -11.32 9.19 12.06
C VAL A 87 -10.46 10.39 12.42
N GLY A 88 -9.72 10.26 13.51
CA GLY A 88 -8.71 11.22 13.92
C GLY A 88 -7.31 10.62 13.80
N GLY A 89 -6.34 11.33 13.23
CA GLY A 89 -5.00 10.81 13.08
C GLY A 89 -3.92 11.88 13.11
N VAL A 90 -2.72 11.43 13.45
CA VAL A 90 -1.49 12.23 13.43
C VAL A 90 -0.41 11.50 12.64
N ASP A 91 0.48 12.25 12.03
CA ASP A 91 1.65 11.70 11.34
C ASP A 91 2.87 12.59 11.52
N ALA A 92 4.03 11.97 11.46
CA ALA A 92 5.30 12.67 11.42
C ALA A 92 6.23 11.97 10.42
N ASN A 93 6.99 12.77 9.68
CA ASN A 93 8.06 12.31 8.81
C ASN A 93 9.32 13.12 9.11
N PHE A 94 10.41 12.42 9.37
CA PHE A 94 11.70 13.03 9.67
C PHE A 94 12.75 12.60 8.65
N ARG A 95 13.45 13.57 8.07
CA ARG A 95 14.63 13.37 7.26
C ARG A 95 15.88 13.55 8.13
N MET A 96 16.68 12.51 8.25
CA MET A 96 17.90 12.51 9.05
C MET A 96 19.12 12.41 8.13
N GLY A 97 19.79 13.53 7.91
CA GLY A 97 20.83 13.65 6.91
C GLY A 97 20.31 13.36 5.49
N ASN A 98 21.20 12.89 4.61
CA ASN A 98 20.88 12.71 3.18
C ASN A 98 20.30 11.32 2.85
N THR A 99 20.39 10.37 3.77
CA THR A 99 20.10 8.95 3.46
C THR A 99 19.05 8.29 4.33
N HIS A 100 18.76 8.82 5.52
CA HIS A 100 17.84 8.20 6.45
C HIS A 100 16.51 8.96 6.50
N SER A 101 15.43 8.24 6.64
CA SER A 101 14.10 8.80 6.93
C SER A 101 13.34 7.90 7.91
N PHE A 102 12.57 8.55 8.77
CA PHE A 102 11.66 7.90 9.70
C PHE A 102 10.26 8.48 9.51
N GLY A 103 9.27 7.63 9.41
CA GLY A 103 7.86 8.00 9.33
C GLY A 103 7.05 7.26 10.37
N ILE A 104 6.09 7.94 10.97
CA ILE A 104 5.10 7.34 11.85
C ILE A 104 3.73 7.94 11.56
N ARG A 105 2.69 7.11 11.65
CA ARG A 105 1.29 7.51 11.57
C ARG A 105 0.52 6.73 12.63
N ALA A 106 -0.35 7.43 13.37
CA ALA A 106 -1.31 6.83 14.25
C ALA A 106 -2.69 7.44 13.96
N ALA A 107 -3.73 6.62 13.96
CA ALA A 107 -5.11 7.06 13.80
C ALA A 107 -6.05 6.20 14.65
N GLY A 108 -7.14 6.79 15.10
CA GLY A 108 -8.27 6.11 15.71
C GLY A 108 -9.53 6.34 14.91
N SER A 109 -10.40 5.34 14.88
CA SER A 109 -11.74 5.45 14.31
C SER A 109 -12.81 5.17 15.35
N GLU A 110 -13.92 5.89 15.24
CA GLU A 110 -15.19 5.62 15.93
C GLU A 110 -16.27 5.50 14.87
N ASP A 111 -17.04 4.43 14.97
CA ASP A 111 -18.11 4.09 14.04
C ASP A 111 -19.39 3.85 14.80
N ARG A 112 -20.50 4.39 14.32
CA ARG A 112 -21.83 4.09 14.79
C ARG A 112 -22.71 3.77 13.60
N ASP A 113 -23.30 2.58 13.63
CA ASP A 113 -24.24 2.14 12.60
C ASP A 113 -25.63 2.75 12.77
N LEU A 114 -26.52 2.52 11.80
CA LEU A 114 -27.90 3.02 11.82
C LEU A 114 -28.77 2.40 12.94
N ASP A 115 -28.38 1.28 13.50
CA ASP A 115 -29.10 0.56 14.56
C ASP A 115 -28.52 0.90 15.95
N GLY A 116 -27.48 1.75 16.00
CA GLY A 116 -26.88 2.28 17.22
C GLY A 116 -25.72 1.45 17.75
N GLY A 117 -25.26 0.43 17.02
CA GLY A 117 -24.04 -0.31 17.34
C GLY A 117 -22.82 0.59 17.21
N GLU A 118 -21.94 0.56 18.20
CA GLU A 118 -20.71 1.37 18.21
C GLU A 118 -19.48 0.48 18.19
N THR A 119 -18.52 0.82 17.34
CA THR A 119 -17.21 0.18 17.27
C THR A 119 -16.11 1.22 17.25
N ALA A 120 -14.93 0.85 17.74
CA ALA A 120 -13.76 1.72 17.73
C ALA A 120 -12.51 0.93 17.37
N GLY A 121 -11.65 1.52 16.56
CA GLY A 121 -10.44 0.87 16.12
C GLY A 121 -9.25 1.81 16.06
N HIS A 122 -8.07 1.22 15.80
CA HIS A 122 -6.84 1.98 15.67
C HIS A 122 -5.96 1.49 14.51
N LEU A 123 -5.15 2.40 14.01
CA LEU A 123 -4.08 2.18 13.05
C LEU A 123 -2.79 2.75 13.59
N ILE A 124 -1.72 1.96 13.61
CA ILE A 124 -0.36 2.43 13.81
C ILE A 124 0.50 1.93 12.66
N ASN A 125 1.25 2.84 12.05
CA ASN A 125 2.24 2.50 11.03
C ASN A 125 3.53 3.26 11.33
N ALA A 126 4.64 2.54 11.36
CA ALA A 126 5.97 3.12 11.47
C ALA A 126 6.87 2.58 10.37
N ASN A 127 7.74 3.41 9.83
CA ASN A 127 8.75 2.99 8.86
C ASN A 127 10.08 3.70 9.09
N PHE A 128 11.15 2.96 8.91
CA PHE A 128 12.52 3.48 8.96
C PHE A 128 13.28 3.02 7.72
N ARG A 129 13.82 3.97 6.99
CA ARG A 129 14.48 3.71 5.71
C ARG A 129 15.86 4.35 5.67
N LYS A 130 16.82 3.62 5.10
CA LYS A 130 18.10 4.13 4.61
C LYS A 130 18.18 3.93 3.10
N ALA A 131 18.49 4.99 2.38
CA ALA A 131 18.77 4.97 0.94
C ALA A 131 20.22 5.39 0.71
N GLY A 132 21.16 4.49 0.97
CA GLY A 132 22.59 4.70 0.75
C GLY A 132 23.04 4.18 -0.62
N ARG A 133 24.24 4.57 -1.06
CA ARG A 133 24.81 4.10 -2.32
C ARG A 133 25.03 2.58 -2.31
N ASN A 134 25.62 2.06 -1.24
CA ASN A 134 25.92 0.64 -1.10
C ASN A 134 24.85 -0.08 -0.28
N LEU A 135 24.58 0.37 0.94
CA LEU A 135 23.63 -0.24 1.85
C LEU A 135 22.33 0.53 1.84
N SER A 136 21.24 -0.16 1.48
CA SER A 136 19.87 0.32 1.61
C SER A 136 19.06 -0.65 2.46
N TYR A 137 18.18 -0.13 3.31
CA TYR A 137 17.20 -0.92 4.03
C TYR A 137 15.90 -0.16 4.22
N ASN A 138 14.83 -0.93 4.38
CA ASN A 138 13.50 -0.44 4.73
C ASN A 138 12.89 -1.38 5.78
N LEU A 139 12.55 -0.82 6.94
CA LEU A 139 11.87 -1.51 8.02
C LEU A 139 10.50 -0.86 8.19
N ALA A 140 9.44 -1.64 8.26
CA ALA A 140 8.11 -1.14 8.49
C ALA A 140 7.33 -2.03 9.47
N TRP A 141 6.47 -1.40 10.22
CA TRP A 141 5.52 -2.04 11.13
C TRP A 141 4.13 -1.49 10.87
N TYR A 142 3.16 -2.37 10.84
CA TYR A 142 1.73 -2.06 10.77
C TYR A 142 0.98 -2.78 11.87
N ASP A 143 0.08 -2.06 12.51
CA ASP A 143 -0.89 -2.54 13.46
C ASP A 143 -2.23 -1.91 13.10
N LEU A 144 -3.19 -2.73 12.66
CA LEU A 144 -4.49 -2.30 12.18
C LEU A 144 -5.55 -3.18 12.82
N SER A 145 -6.25 -2.64 13.81
CA SER A 145 -7.23 -3.39 14.60
C SER A 145 -8.41 -3.90 13.76
N PRO A 146 -9.12 -4.96 14.20
CA PRO A 146 -10.28 -5.51 13.48
C PRO A 146 -11.34 -4.45 13.20
N ASP A 147 -11.64 -3.61 14.18
CA ASP A 147 -12.75 -2.65 14.13
C ASP A 147 -12.34 -1.27 13.57
N PHE A 148 -11.11 -1.10 13.09
CA PHE A 148 -10.72 0.15 12.44
C PHE A 148 -11.48 0.30 11.12
N ASN A 149 -12.22 1.40 10.97
CA ASN A 149 -12.98 1.70 9.77
C ASN A 149 -12.76 3.14 9.30
N THR A 150 -12.83 3.38 8.00
CA THR A 150 -12.82 4.71 7.38
C THR A 150 -13.70 4.74 6.14
N GLU A 151 -14.89 5.32 6.27
CA GLU A 151 -15.85 5.44 5.17
C GLU A 151 -15.47 6.54 4.16
N VAL A 152 -14.66 7.49 4.57
CA VAL A 152 -14.08 8.53 3.70
C VAL A 152 -12.80 8.05 3.02
N GLY A 153 -12.26 6.92 3.46
CA GLY A 153 -11.01 6.36 3.01
C GLY A 153 -11.17 5.07 2.20
N PHE A 154 -10.10 4.29 2.18
CA PHE A 154 -10.06 2.95 1.61
C PHE A 154 -9.21 2.03 2.48
N LEU A 155 -9.79 0.89 2.82
CA LEU A 155 -9.16 -0.21 3.54
C LEU A 155 -9.23 -1.46 2.67
N ALA A 156 -8.11 -2.14 2.47
CA ALA A 156 -8.10 -3.43 1.77
C ALA A 156 -8.48 -4.59 2.73
N ARG A 157 -7.98 -4.54 3.96
CA ARG A 157 -8.18 -5.56 4.99
C ARG A 157 -7.87 -4.94 6.36
N THR A 158 -8.61 -5.31 7.38
CA THR A 158 -8.36 -5.03 8.81
C THR A 158 -7.82 -6.28 9.52
N ASP A 159 -7.72 -6.25 10.84
CA ASP A 159 -7.26 -7.38 11.66
C ASP A 159 -5.85 -7.83 11.28
N GLN A 160 -4.90 -6.90 11.25
CA GLN A 160 -3.54 -7.17 10.80
C GLN A 160 -2.48 -6.53 11.67
N ARG A 161 -1.50 -7.33 12.06
CA ARG A 161 -0.21 -6.91 12.62
C ARG A 161 0.90 -7.47 11.79
N TRP A 162 1.65 -6.67 11.07
CA TRP A 162 2.73 -7.19 10.27
C TRP A 162 3.99 -6.33 10.29
N GLY A 163 5.10 -7.03 10.25
CA GLY A 163 6.42 -6.46 10.11
C GLY A 163 6.99 -6.74 8.71
N PHE A 164 7.69 -5.77 8.19
CA PHE A 164 8.40 -5.85 6.92
C PHE A 164 9.83 -5.39 7.10
N SER A 165 10.77 -6.14 6.55
CA SER A 165 12.16 -5.73 6.42
C SER A 165 12.67 -6.05 5.02
N ASN A 166 13.37 -5.10 4.44
CA ASN A 166 14.13 -5.29 3.21
C ASN A 166 15.52 -4.72 3.40
N VAL A 167 16.53 -5.46 3.02
CA VAL A 167 17.93 -5.05 3.08
C VAL A 167 18.61 -5.41 1.76
N SER A 168 19.37 -4.49 1.20
CA SER A 168 20.17 -4.75 0.02
C SER A 168 21.55 -4.10 0.15
N TYR A 169 22.55 -4.76 -0.40
CA TYR A 169 23.89 -4.22 -0.51
C TYR A 169 24.36 -4.29 -1.95
N LEU A 170 24.94 -3.19 -2.47
CA LEU A 170 25.42 -3.08 -3.83
C LEU A 170 26.91 -2.76 -3.86
N TRP A 171 27.64 -3.55 -4.62
CA TRP A 171 28.98 -3.23 -5.09
C TRP A 171 28.90 -2.53 -6.45
N TRP A 172 29.80 -1.63 -6.72
CA TRP A 172 29.83 -0.79 -7.91
C TRP A 172 31.19 -0.91 -8.63
N PRO A 173 31.38 -1.98 -9.42
CA PRO A 173 32.60 -2.12 -10.23
C PRO A 173 32.73 -1.03 -11.30
N GLU A 174 31.60 -0.44 -11.74
CA GLU A 174 31.55 0.70 -12.69
C GLU A 174 32.24 0.39 -14.06
N SER A 175 32.12 -0.86 -14.49
CA SER A 175 32.65 -1.36 -15.76
C SER A 175 31.50 -1.86 -16.66
N TRP A 176 31.68 -2.95 -17.38
CA TRP A 176 30.58 -3.64 -18.07
C TRP A 176 29.50 -4.13 -17.09
N LEU A 177 29.89 -4.43 -15.86
CA LEU A 177 29.01 -4.65 -14.71
C LEU A 177 28.99 -3.36 -13.88
N ILE A 178 27.85 -2.65 -13.94
CA ILE A 178 27.69 -1.36 -13.25
C ILE A 178 27.56 -1.56 -11.74
N SER A 179 26.65 -2.46 -11.34
CA SER A 179 26.45 -2.84 -9.94
C SER A 179 25.89 -4.24 -9.82
N TRP A 180 26.13 -4.86 -8.68
CA TRP A 180 25.55 -6.14 -8.30
C TRP A 180 25.46 -6.26 -6.79
N GLY A 181 24.62 -7.17 -6.30
CA GLY A 181 24.60 -7.46 -4.88
C GLY A 181 23.40 -8.23 -4.40
N PRO A 182 23.50 -8.75 -3.17
CA PRO A 182 22.43 -9.48 -2.53
C PRO A 182 21.31 -8.56 -2.05
N GLN A 183 20.13 -9.14 -1.95
CA GLN A 183 18.97 -8.55 -1.30
C GLN A 183 18.26 -9.60 -0.44
N PHE A 184 17.70 -9.16 0.65
CA PHE A 184 16.90 -9.98 1.55
C PHE A 184 15.63 -9.23 1.93
N THR A 185 14.49 -9.91 1.88
CA THR A 185 13.20 -9.38 2.33
C THR A 185 12.56 -10.38 3.28
N TYR A 186 12.05 -9.88 4.38
CA TYR A 186 11.29 -10.66 5.34
C TYR A 186 10.01 -9.95 5.71
N THR A 187 8.91 -10.65 5.63
CA THR A 187 7.58 -10.17 6.04
C THR A 187 6.96 -11.23 6.96
N ARG A 188 6.30 -10.78 8.00
CA ARG A 188 5.56 -11.66 8.91
C ARG A 188 4.32 -10.96 9.41
N GLY A 189 3.18 -11.62 9.26
CA GLY A 189 1.86 -11.09 9.56
C GLY A 189 1.05 -11.98 10.48
N TYR A 190 0.40 -11.36 11.47
CA TYR A 190 -0.51 -11.97 12.41
C TYR A 190 -1.86 -11.27 12.38
N ASN A 191 -2.91 -11.97 12.75
CA ASN A 191 -4.16 -11.35 13.17
C ASN A 191 -4.10 -10.90 14.65
N PHE A 192 -5.14 -10.27 15.15
CA PHE A 192 -5.19 -9.81 16.56
C PHE A 192 -5.37 -10.94 17.57
N ASP A 193 -5.80 -12.12 17.15
CA ASP A 193 -5.81 -13.35 17.98
C ASP A 193 -4.41 -13.98 18.11
N GLY A 194 -3.40 -13.40 17.43
CA GLY A 194 -2.02 -13.89 17.46
C GLY A 194 -1.78 -15.08 16.52
N VAL A 195 -2.71 -15.38 15.62
CA VAL A 195 -2.54 -16.43 14.61
C VAL A 195 -1.64 -15.91 13.49
N LEU A 196 -0.60 -16.66 13.15
CA LEU A 196 0.27 -16.37 12.01
C LEU A 196 -0.50 -16.63 10.71
N GLU A 197 -0.69 -15.59 9.91
CA GLU A 197 -1.44 -15.61 8.65
C GLU A 197 -0.51 -15.75 7.45
N ASP A 198 0.56 -14.95 7.43
CA ASP A 198 1.51 -14.88 6.34
C ASP A 198 2.94 -14.74 6.84
N GLU A 199 3.87 -15.47 6.26
CA GLU A 199 5.29 -15.29 6.46
C GLU A 199 6.04 -15.48 5.14
N THR A 200 6.93 -14.55 4.81
CA THR A 200 7.75 -14.64 3.60
C THR A 200 9.19 -14.29 3.93
N ALA A 201 10.10 -15.19 3.61
CA ALA A 201 11.53 -14.93 3.55
C ALA A 201 11.99 -15.05 2.09
N SER A 202 12.50 -13.96 1.54
CA SER A 202 13.02 -13.88 0.18
C SER A 202 14.49 -13.53 0.20
N THR A 203 15.31 -14.29 -0.49
CA THR A 203 16.72 -13.97 -0.72
C THR A 203 16.97 -13.89 -2.22
N GLY A 204 17.80 -12.95 -2.63
CA GLY A 204 18.06 -12.77 -4.05
C GLY A 204 19.38 -12.07 -4.32
N ILE A 205 19.69 -12.00 -5.59
CA ILE A 205 20.83 -11.27 -6.11
C ILE A 205 20.41 -10.47 -7.33
N GLN A 206 20.88 -9.25 -7.42
CA GLN A 206 20.60 -8.34 -8.52
C GLN A 206 21.85 -7.91 -9.24
N PHE A 207 21.74 -7.69 -10.54
CA PHE A 207 22.81 -7.25 -11.41
C PHE A 207 22.32 -6.11 -12.31
N GLN A 208 23.15 -5.11 -12.47
CA GLN A 208 22.95 -4.06 -13.45
C GLN A 208 24.19 -4.02 -14.36
N PHE A 209 23.98 -4.33 -15.62
CA PHE A 209 25.03 -4.26 -16.63
C PHE A 209 24.99 -2.95 -17.40
N ALA A 210 26.05 -2.65 -18.11
CA ALA A 210 26.07 -1.59 -19.11
C ALA A 210 24.93 -1.76 -20.13
N LYS A 211 24.59 -0.68 -20.85
CA LYS A 211 23.48 -0.65 -21.82
C LYS A 211 22.09 -0.90 -21.20
N ASN A 212 21.89 -0.54 -19.90
CA ASN A 212 20.62 -0.69 -19.18
C ASN A 212 20.03 -2.10 -19.21
N ILE A 213 20.88 -3.10 -19.06
CA ILE A 213 20.43 -4.48 -18.81
C ILE A 213 20.40 -4.69 -17.30
N ARG A 214 19.25 -5.14 -16.78
CA ARG A 214 19.07 -5.48 -15.38
C ARG A 214 18.50 -6.87 -15.25
N THR A 215 19.04 -7.64 -14.32
CA THR A 215 18.49 -8.97 -14.01
C THR A 215 18.50 -9.20 -12.49
N ASN A 216 17.51 -9.94 -12.02
CA ASN A 216 17.43 -10.39 -10.64
C ASN A 216 17.02 -11.86 -10.59
N PHE A 217 17.43 -12.51 -9.51
CA PHE A 217 17.09 -13.87 -9.17
C PHE A 217 16.66 -13.88 -7.70
N ASN A 218 15.53 -14.51 -7.40
CA ASN A 218 15.02 -14.59 -6.04
C ASN A 218 14.53 -16.00 -5.74
N ALA A 219 14.84 -16.47 -4.53
CA ALA A 219 14.27 -17.65 -3.94
C ALA A 219 13.43 -17.23 -2.72
N ASN A 220 12.24 -17.78 -2.62
CA ASN A 220 11.24 -17.37 -1.62
C ASN A 220 10.78 -18.61 -0.86
N ALA A 221 10.84 -18.54 0.47
CA ALA A 221 10.14 -19.45 1.38
C ALA A 221 8.93 -18.70 1.93
N ILE A 222 7.74 -19.24 1.71
CA ILE A 222 6.48 -18.57 1.99
C ILE A 222 5.63 -19.52 2.83
N MET A 223 5.12 -19.03 3.97
CA MET A 223 4.01 -19.65 4.66
C MET A 223 2.78 -18.79 4.44
N GLU A 224 1.69 -19.39 4.04
CA GLU A 224 0.39 -18.74 3.82
C GLU A 224 -0.71 -19.58 4.45
N ARG A 225 -1.58 -18.93 5.21
CA ARG A 225 -2.74 -19.58 5.84
C ARG A 225 -3.97 -19.37 4.99
N PHE A 226 -4.61 -20.48 4.60
CA PHE A 226 -5.86 -20.45 3.85
C PHE A 226 -6.80 -21.56 4.34
N GLY A 227 -8.09 -21.25 4.54
CA GLY A 227 -9.07 -22.21 5.03
C GLY A 227 -8.70 -22.87 6.38
N GLY A 228 -7.95 -22.15 7.25
CA GLY A 228 -7.48 -22.68 8.52
C GLY A 228 -6.23 -23.56 8.44
N VAL A 229 -5.71 -23.85 7.23
CA VAL A 229 -4.52 -24.68 6.96
C VAL A 229 -3.32 -23.81 6.62
N ASN A 230 -2.15 -24.17 7.17
CA ASN A 230 -0.90 -23.48 6.86
C ASN A 230 -0.18 -24.20 5.71
N PHE A 231 0.06 -23.49 4.61
CA PHE A 231 0.77 -23.98 3.44
C PHE A 231 2.21 -23.45 3.42
N GLN A 232 3.17 -24.35 3.33
CA GLN A 232 4.59 -24.01 3.13
C GLN A 232 4.92 -24.10 1.64
N LYS A 233 5.40 -23.01 1.07
CA LYS A 233 5.67 -22.86 -0.36
C LYS A 233 7.11 -22.46 -0.59
N THR A 234 7.74 -23.02 -1.61
CA THR A 234 9.04 -22.56 -2.12
C THR A 234 8.88 -22.12 -3.56
N ARG A 235 9.29 -20.89 -3.85
CA ARG A 235 9.21 -20.33 -5.20
C ARG A 235 10.53 -19.70 -5.61
N PHE A 236 10.88 -19.91 -6.87
CA PHE A 236 11.99 -19.22 -7.55
C PHE A 236 11.43 -18.30 -8.62
N ASN A 237 11.99 -17.10 -8.74
CA ASN A 237 11.68 -16.19 -9.81
C ASN A 237 12.91 -15.44 -10.29
N SER A 238 12.97 -15.18 -11.60
CA SER A 238 13.96 -14.32 -12.21
C SER A 238 13.30 -13.35 -13.17
N PHE A 239 13.90 -12.19 -13.30
CA PHE A 239 13.42 -11.19 -14.23
C PHE A 239 14.58 -10.41 -14.84
N THR A 240 14.58 -10.30 -16.17
CA THR A 240 15.58 -9.55 -16.92
C THR A 240 14.90 -8.49 -17.77
N THR A 241 15.41 -7.27 -17.70
CA THR A 241 15.02 -6.17 -18.59
C THR A 241 16.21 -5.71 -19.42
N VAL A 242 15.94 -5.40 -20.69
CA VAL A 242 16.90 -4.85 -21.62
C VAL A 242 16.31 -3.58 -22.22
N SER A 243 16.89 -2.43 -21.92
CA SER A 243 16.42 -1.11 -22.37
C SER A 243 17.60 -0.32 -22.95
N THR A 244 18.27 -0.90 -23.94
CA THR A 244 19.50 -0.32 -24.51
C THR A 244 19.23 0.92 -25.37
N ASP A 245 18.00 1.10 -25.82
CA ASP A 245 17.52 2.24 -26.59
C ASP A 245 16.30 2.87 -25.90
N ARG A 246 16.08 4.18 -26.07
CA ARG A 246 14.90 4.89 -25.59
C ARG A 246 13.60 4.46 -26.30
N ARG A 247 13.72 3.78 -27.43
CA ARG A 247 12.58 3.33 -28.26
C ARG A 247 12.10 1.94 -27.94
N TYR A 248 12.99 1.08 -27.41
CA TYR A 248 12.67 -0.33 -27.19
C TYR A 248 13.07 -0.76 -25.79
N ALA A 249 12.19 -1.47 -25.13
CA ALA A 249 12.47 -2.21 -23.93
C ALA A 249 11.90 -3.63 -24.04
N PHE A 250 12.70 -4.60 -23.65
CA PHE A 250 12.33 -6.02 -23.61
C PHE A 250 12.39 -6.50 -22.17
N GLY A 251 11.50 -7.39 -21.80
CA GLY A 251 11.55 -8.06 -20.52
C GLY A 251 11.25 -9.53 -20.65
N PHE A 252 12.00 -10.32 -19.90
CA PHE A 252 11.82 -11.75 -19.74
C PHE A 252 11.73 -12.09 -18.27
N GLY A 253 10.65 -12.76 -17.87
CA GLY A 253 10.43 -13.28 -16.53
C GLY A 253 10.25 -14.78 -16.57
N TYR A 254 10.78 -15.46 -15.54
CA TYR A 254 10.54 -16.87 -15.29
C TYR A 254 10.23 -17.07 -13.83
N SER A 255 9.21 -17.87 -13.52
CA SER A 255 8.83 -18.27 -12.18
C SER A 255 8.52 -19.74 -12.12
N GLN A 256 8.87 -20.38 -11.01
CA GLN A 256 8.45 -21.75 -10.73
C GLN A 256 8.34 -21.97 -9.22
N GLY A 257 7.52 -22.93 -8.82
CA GLY A 257 7.42 -23.38 -7.45
C GLY A 257 6.00 -23.74 -7.04
N ASP A 258 5.83 -23.87 -5.72
CA ASP A 258 4.57 -24.26 -5.14
C ASP A 258 3.53 -23.13 -5.25
N GLN A 259 2.28 -23.51 -5.52
CA GLN A 259 1.13 -22.61 -5.60
C GLN A 259 -0.06 -23.27 -4.91
N ILE A 260 -0.81 -22.51 -4.12
CA ILE A 260 -2.06 -22.99 -3.54
C ILE A 260 -3.12 -23.04 -4.64
N PHE A 261 -3.76 -24.18 -4.77
CA PHE A 261 -5.03 -24.28 -5.46
C PHE A 261 -6.13 -23.95 -4.46
N PHE A 262 -6.77 -22.80 -4.66
CA PHE A 262 -7.76 -22.22 -3.75
C PHE A 262 -9.14 -22.87 -4.00
N ASP A 263 -9.28 -24.10 -3.50
CA ASP A 263 -10.57 -24.77 -3.42
C ASP A 263 -11.14 -24.56 -2.01
N GLU A 264 -12.38 -24.13 -1.88
CA GLU A 264 -13.00 -23.82 -0.59
C GLU A 264 -13.16 -25.06 0.31
N GLU A 265 -13.41 -26.22 -0.31
CA GLU A 265 -13.63 -27.46 0.43
C GLU A 265 -12.33 -28.24 0.68
N ASN A 266 -11.37 -28.18 -0.24
CA ASN A 266 -10.14 -28.97 -0.15
C ASN A 266 -8.93 -28.25 -0.79
N PRO A 267 -8.40 -27.21 -0.16
CA PRO A 267 -7.24 -26.50 -0.70
C PRO A 267 -5.98 -27.38 -0.67
N TYR A 268 -5.20 -27.37 -1.74
CA TYR A 268 -3.96 -28.17 -1.81
C TYR A 268 -2.83 -27.42 -2.52
N LEU A 269 -1.58 -27.91 -2.31
CA LEU A 269 -0.42 -27.41 -3.02
C LEU A 269 -0.30 -28.08 -4.38
N GLY A 270 -0.24 -27.25 -5.41
CA GLY A 270 0.16 -27.62 -6.76
C GLY A 270 1.54 -27.05 -7.09
N PHE A 271 2.05 -27.37 -8.26
CA PHE A 271 3.30 -26.83 -8.79
C PHE A 271 3.01 -25.99 -10.03
N ASP A 272 3.50 -24.75 -10.04
CA ASP A 272 3.30 -23.79 -11.13
C ASP A 272 4.62 -23.41 -11.81
N ARG A 273 4.56 -23.17 -13.11
CA ARG A 273 5.64 -22.57 -13.91
C ARG A 273 5.08 -21.51 -14.81
N GLY A 274 5.71 -20.36 -14.80
CA GLY A 274 5.29 -19.23 -15.61
C GLY A 274 6.45 -18.59 -16.35
N THR A 275 6.18 -18.14 -17.56
CA THR A 275 7.09 -17.31 -18.34
C THR A 275 6.36 -16.04 -18.76
N THR A 276 6.97 -14.90 -18.54
CA THR A 276 6.44 -13.60 -18.93
C THR A 276 7.39 -12.95 -19.93
N LEU A 277 6.84 -12.49 -21.03
CA LEU A 277 7.55 -11.68 -22.03
C LEU A 277 6.83 -10.35 -22.16
N PHE A 278 7.57 -9.26 -22.20
CA PHE A 278 7.00 -7.98 -22.61
C PHE A 278 7.92 -7.26 -23.59
N ILE A 279 7.29 -6.51 -24.49
CA ILE A 279 7.97 -5.64 -25.43
C ILE A 279 7.28 -4.29 -25.42
N ASN A 280 8.03 -3.26 -25.09
CA ASN A 280 7.57 -1.88 -25.20
C ASN A 280 8.29 -1.24 -26.39
N ALA A 281 7.54 -0.76 -27.35
CA ALA A 281 8.09 -0.11 -28.53
C ALA A 281 7.47 1.27 -28.75
N ARG A 282 8.31 2.30 -28.87
CA ARG A 282 7.91 3.62 -29.36
C ARG A 282 8.21 3.68 -30.86
N VAL A 283 7.25 3.28 -31.68
CA VAL A 283 7.40 3.21 -33.13
C VAL A 283 7.52 4.61 -33.77
N PHE A 284 6.72 5.57 -33.25
CA PHE A 284 6.77 6.98 -33.63
C PHE A 284 6.69 7.87 -32.39
N PRO A 285 7.08 9.17 -32.46
CA PRO A 285 7.03 10.07 -31.30
C PRO A 285 5.68 10.15 -30.56
N ARG A 286 4.60 9.79 -31.25
CA ARG A 286 3.22 9.85 -30.73
C ARG A 286 2.53 8.47 -30.60
N LEU A 287 3.21 7.37 -30.96
CA LEU A 287 2.65 6.02 -30.90
C LEU A 287 3.50 5.12 -29.99
N ASN A 288 2.92 4.74 -28.86
CA ASN A 288 3.47 3.72 -27.96
C ASN A 288 2.69 2.42 -28.14
N SER A 289 3.36 1.30 -28.28
CA SER A 289 2.77 -0.03 -28.29
C SER A 289 3.33 -0.84 -27.13
N ASN A 290 2.44 -1.47 -26.36
CA ASN A 290 2.78 -2.40 -25.30
C ASN A 290 2.20 -3.77 -25.64
N ILE A 291 3.02 -4.81 -25.59
CA ILE A 291 2.62 -6.22 -25.77
C ILE A 291 3.07 -6.94 -24.51
N ASN A 292 2.12 -7.56 -23.82
CA ASN A 292 2.34 -8.39 -22.61
C ASN A 292 2.03 -9.84 -22.90
#